data_595c8e388d66e0371371d273f3df22e6
#
_entry.id   595c8e388d66e0371371d273f3df22e6
#
_cell.length_a   1.000
_cell.length_b   1.000
_cell.length_c   1.000
_cell.angle_alpha   90.00
_cell.angle_beta   90.00
_cell.angle_gamma   90.00
#
_symmetry.space_group_name_H-M   'P 1'
#
loop_
_entity.id
_entity.type
_entity.pdbx_description
1 polymer ?
#
loop_
_entity_poly.entity_id
_entity_poly.type
_entity_poly.pdbx_seq_one_letter_code
_entity_poly.pdbx_strand_id
1 'polypeptide(L)'
;MSVGLNAMFEDRLGGDIEYIKGNGNDTHSYFEKNKTQRHSTQLTFEHKFGEKDRIDFKNSVTYFNRNIGVPTYTFEGTQVSTFSELTYTRTNQKTEWVAGLNLWTDKFDEKKLTDFQLRDYNQTTMGAFVQNNWEATKWLNLETGLRADYIPDYGAAILPRVSAHFKITDKFSSRLGGGFGYKSPTIFTEDSERLQYQNVLPIDKDNNKLERSYGLNLDFNYVTSIFDGNVTFSINQLFFYTYLDNPLLLQSTKDGLYRLNNISGNTDSKGGETNVKIGYKDFHLYLGYTYTDTRTKENGVKQENI
;
A
#
# COMPACT_ATOMS: atom_id res chain seq x y z
N MET A 1 -14.75 22.77 2.30
CA MET A 1 -13.40 22.74 2.87
C MET A 1 -13.44 21.94 4.16
N SER A 2 -12.51 20.98 4.34
CA SER A 2 -12.34 20.23 5.59
C SER A 2 -10.87 20.22 5.99
N VAL A 3 -10.63 20.18 7.30
CA VAL A 3 -9.29 20.07 7.91
C VAL A 3 -9.33 18.91 8.90
N GLY A 4 -8.37 18.02 8.82
CA GLY A 4 -8.16 16.92 9.74
C GLY A 4 -6.80 17.01 10.41
N LEU A 5 -6.76 16.68 11.70
CA LEU A 5 -5.54 16.54 12.48
C LEU A 5 -5.56 15.15 13.15
N ASN A 6 -4.45 14.44 13.08
CA ASN A 6 -4.29 13.15 13.73
C ASN A 6 -2.94 13.10 14.45
N ALA A 7 -2.95 12.53 15.66
CA ALA A 7 -1.74 12.27 16.43
C ALA A 7 -1.80 10.84 16.99
N MET A 8 -0.70 10.11 16.88
CA MET A 8 -0.52 8.77 17.43
C MET A 8 0.80 8.72 18.20
N PHE A 9 0.75 8.12 19.37
CA PHE A 9 1.91 7.86 20.23
C PHE A 9 1.88 6.40 20.63
N GLU A 10 3.00 5.74 20.52
CA GLU A 10 3.19 4.36 20.96
C GLU A 10 4.48 4.28 21.79
N ASP A 11 4.42 3.59 22.92
CA ASP A 11 5.58 3.16 23.70
C ASP A 11 5.35 1.70 24.09
N ARG A 12 6.03 0.79 23.42
CA ARG A 12 5.85 -0.64 23.55
C ARG A 12 7.17 -1.29 23.95
N LEU A 13 7.10 -2.19 24.93
CA LEU A 13 8.19 -3.05 25.35
C LEU A 13 7.77 -4.50 25.12
N GLY A 14 8.54 -5.22 24.32
CA GLY A 14 8.44 -6.65 24.07
C GLY A 14 9.74 -7.37 24.50
N GLY A 15 9.78 -8.70 24.33
CA GLY A 15 10.98 -9.48 24.57
C GLY A 15 10.81 -10.54 25.68
N ASP A 16 11.88 -10.84 26.39
CA ASP A 16 11.89 -11.82 27.47
C ASP A 16 10.94 -11.41 28.60
N ILE A 17 10.12 -12.36 29.07
CA ILE A 17 9.09 -12.08 30.06
C ILE A 17 9.66 -11.69 31.42
N GLU A 18 10.82 -12.25 31.80
CA GLU A 18 11.48 -11.89 33.07
C GLU A 18 12.11 -10.50 32.97
N TYR A 19 12.66 -10.13 31.81
CA TYR A 19 13.10 -8.76 31.58
C TYR A 19 11.95 -7.76 31.71
N ILE A 20 10.80 -8.06 31.09
CA ILE A 20 9.60 -7.19 31.13
C ILE A 20 9.08 -7.02 32.56
N LYS A 21 9.16 -8.07 33.38
CA LYS A 21 8.79 -8.02 34.82
C LYS A 21 9.80 -7.30 35.72
N GLY A 22 10.94 -6.85 35.14
CA GLY A 22 12.02 -6.21 35.90
C GLY A 22 13.04 -7.16 36.54
N ASN A 23 12.99 -8.46 36.23
CA ASN A 23 13.90 -9.49 36.70
C ASN A 23 15.00 -9.82 35.65
N GLY A 24 15.36 -8.86 34.82
CA GLY A 24 16.39 -9.03 33.76
C GLY A 24 17.75 -9.42 34.37
N ASN A 25 18.45 -10.34 33.69
CA ASN A 25 19.80 -10.79 34.00
C ASN A 25 20.50 -11.29 32.72
N ASP A 26 21.71 -11.84 32.83
CA ASP A 26 22.51 -12.27 31.67
C ASP A 26 21.79 -13.30 30.77
N THR A 27 20.89 -14.13 31.32
CA THR A 27 20.09 -15.11 30.60
C THR A 27 18.74 -14.57 30.13
N HIS A 28 18.22 -13.53 30.78
CA HIS A 28 16.93 -12.88 30.52
C HIS A 28 17.16 -11.40 30.16
N SER A 29 17.94 -11.13 29.10
CA SER A 29 18.40 -9.80 28.72
C SER A 29 17.75 -9.26 27.45
N TYR A 30 17.05 -10.10 26.68
CA TYR A 30 16.47 -9.67 25.42
C TYR A 30 15.23 -8.79 25.63
N PHE A 31 15.24 -7.63 25.01
CA PHE A 31 14.08 -6.75 24.90
C PHE A 31 14.03 -6.11 23.51
N GLU A 32 12.83 -5.71 23.12
CA GLU A 32 12.56 -4.81 22.01
C GLU A 32 11.70 -3.66 22.48
N LYS A 33 12.25 -2.45 22.48
CA LYS A 33 11.54 -1.22 22.82
C LYS A 33 11.23 -0.47 21.54
N ASN A 34 9.96 -0.15 21.33
CA ASN A 34 9.50 0.60 20.17
C ASN A 34 8.75 1.85 20.62
N LYS A 35 9.30 3.02 20.31
CA LYS A 35 8.66 4.31 20.54
C LYS A 35 8.35 4.94 19.19
N THR A 36 7.08 5.26 18.96
CA THR A 36 6.60 5.85 17.72
C THR A 36 5.79 7.10 18.01
N GLN A 37 6.02 8.13 17.21
CA GLN A 37 5.20 9.34 17.17
C GLN A 37 4.81 9.63 15.73
N ARG A 38 3.53 9.88 15.50
CA ARG A 38 3.01 10.25 14.19
C ARG A 38 2.05 11.43 14.33
N HIS A 39 2.30 12.48 13.57
CA HIS A 39 1.43 13.64 13.44
C HIS A 39 1.06 13.80 11.97
N SER A 40 -0.22 13.90 11.68
CA SER A 40 -0.67 14.08 10.29
C SER A 40 -1.69 15.21 10.21
N THR A 41 -1.56 16.01 9.16
CA THR A 41 -2.56 17.01 8.78
C THR A 41 -3.21 16.60 7.47
N GLN A 42 -4.47 16.93 7.30
CA GLN A 42 -5.21 16.73 6.06
C GLN A 42 -6.01 17.98 5.75
N LEU A 43 -5.92 18.45 4.52
CA LEU A 43 -6.71 19.57 3.99
C LEU A 43 -7.42 19.11 2.73
N THR A 44 -8.73 19.38 2.66
CA THR A 44 -9.51 19.18 1.45
C THR A 44 -10.27 20.46 1.13
N PHE A 45 -10.15 20.88 -0.11
CA PHE A 45 -10.92 22.00 -0.65
C PHE A 45 -11.67 21.52 -1.89
N GLU A 46 -12.96 21.78 -1.97
CA GLU A 46 -13.82 21.50 -3.12
C GLU A 46 -14.49 22.78 -3.59
N HIS A 47 -14.51 22.98 -4.90
CA HIS A 47 -15.25 24.07 -5.53
C HIS A 47 -16.00 23.55 -6.78
N LYS A 48 -17.31 23.80 -6.82
CA LYS A 48 -18.17 23.41 -7.94
C LYS A 48 -18.44 24.62 -8.83
N PHE A 49 -18.27 24.43 -10.13
CA PHE A 49 -18.58 25.41 -11.16
C PHE A 49 -19.86 24.96 -11.90
N GLY A 50 -21.02 25.43 -11.42
CA GLY A 50 -22.30 24.96 -11.91
C GLY A 50 -22.58 23.50 -11.48
N GLU A 51 -23.30 22.76 -12.35
CA GLU A 51 -23.78 21.40 -12.02
C GLU A 51 -22.84 20.29 -12.46
N LYS A 52 -21.90 20.56 -13.35
CA LYS A 52 -21.12 19.54 -14.05
C LYS A 52 -19.64 19.55 -13.71
N ASP A 53 -19.11 20.67 -13.29
CA ASP A 53 -17.68 20.88 -13.18
C ASP A 53 -17.28 21.11 -11.70
N ARG A 54 -16.21 20.44 -11.28
CA ARG A 54 -15.68 20.51 -9.91
C ARG A 54 -14.16 20.51 -9.93
N ILE A 55 -13.57 21.31 -9.07
CA ILE A 55 -12.15 21.25 -8.73
C ILE A 55 -12.03 20.80 -7.27
N ASP A 56 -11.15 19.82 -7.04
CA ASP A 56 -10.78 19.36 -5.71
C ASP A 56 -9.28 19.58 -5.52
N PHE A 57 -8.91 20.14 -4.39
CA PHE A 57 -7.53 20.16 -3.90
C PHE A 57 -7.45 19.39 -2.60
N LYS A 58 -6.49 18.47 -2.52
CA LYS A 58 -6.18 17.68 -1.33
C LYS A 58 -4.72 17.84 -0.99
N ASN A 59 -4.44 18.01 0.30
CA ASN A 59 -3.07 18.02 0.81
C ASN A 59 -3.01 17.23 2.12
N SER A 60 -1.92 16.51 2.32
CA SER A 60 -1.58 15.91 3.61
C SER A 60 -0.09 16.08 3.88
N VAL A 61 0.23 16.29 5.15
CA VAL A 61 1.60 16.30 5.66
C VAL A 61 1.65 15.35 6.83
N THR A 62 2.63 14.45 6.82
CA THR A 62 2.86 13.49 7.91
C THR A 62 4.28 13.65 8.41
N TYR A 63 4.42 13.86 9.71
CA TYR A 63 5.64 13.69 10.47
C TYR A 63 5.58 12.37 11.20
N PHE A 64 6.61 11.54 11.05
CA PHE A 64 6.74 10.25 11.70
C PHE A 64 8.13 10.12 12.28
N ASN A 65 8.22 9.79 13.58
CA ASN A 65 9.48 9.46 14.24
C ASN A 65 9.34 8.09 14.89
N ARG A 66 10.34 7.24 14.69
CA ARG A 66 10.38 5.91 15.28
C ARG A 66 11.75 5.65 15.89
N ASN A 67 11.75 5.10 17.10
CA ASN A 67 12.92 4.61 17.79
C ASN A 67 12.70 3.14 18.17
N ILE A 68 13.56 2.25 17.68
CA ILE A 68 13.57 0.82 17.99
C ILE A 68 14.88 0.52 18.72
N GLY A 69 14.79 0.04 19.95
CA GLY A 69 15.93 -0.36 20.75
C GLY A 69 15.91 -1.84 21.08
N VAL A 70 17.02 -2.53 20.85
CA VAL A 70 17.31 -3.90 21.30
C VAL A 70 18.61 -3.88 22.12
N PRO A 71 19.01 -4.92 22.84
CA PRO A 71 20.13 -4.86 23.80
C PRO A 71 21.44 -4.26 23.26
N THR A 72 21.77 -4.52 22.02
CA THR A 72 23.05 -4.11 21.42
C THR A 72 22.93 -3.11 20.29
N TYR A 73 21.70 -2.69 19.94
CA TYR A 73 21.47 -1.84 18.79
C TYR A 73 20.26 -0.93 18.97
N THR A 74 20.33 0.25 18.44
CA THR A 74 19.22 1.20 18.37
C THR A 74 19.12 1.79 16.99
N PHE A 75 17.91 1.77 16.43
CA PHE A 75 17.53 2.48 15.21
C PHE A 75 16.61 3.64 15.58
N GLU A 76 16.93 4.84 15.13
CA GLU A 76 16.07 6.01 15.30
C GLU A 76 16.07 6.82 14.01
N GLY A 77 14.90 7.17 13.54
CA GLY A 77 14.76 7.98 12.34
C GLY A 77 13.48 8.78 12.29
N THR A 78 13.52 9.83 11.51
CA THR A 78 12.40 10.74 11.28
C THR A 78 12.05 10.76 9.79
N GLN A 79 10.77 10.59 9.49
CA GLN A 79 10.23 10.67 8.13
C GLN A 79 9.24 11.82 8.03
N VAL A 80 9.37 12.63 6.99
CA VAL A 80 8.42 13.68 6.64
C VAL A 80 7.91 13.41 5.23
N SER A 81 6.62 13.14 5.13
CA SER A 81 5.96 12.85 3.85
C SER A 81 4.90 13.90 3.57
N THR A 82 4.83 14.37 2.31
CA THR A 82 3.77 15.26 1.87
C THR A 82 3.08 14.69 0.63
N PHE A 83 1.80 14.93 0.52
CA PHE A 83 1.02 14.63 -0.66
C PHE A 83 0.13 15.80 -1.00
N SER A 84 0.17 16.24 -2.26
CA SER A 84 -0.72 17.27 -2.79
C SER A 84 -1.33 16.77 -4.09
N GLU A 85 -2.63 16.94 -4.25
CA GLU A 85 -3.36 16.55 -5.45
C GLU A 85 -4.35 17.65 -5.84
N LEU A 86 -4.35 18.00 -7.11
CA LEU A 86 -5.34 18.88 -7.73
C LEU A 86 -6.06 18.09 -8.81
N THR A 87 -7.39 18.01 -8.73
CA THR A 87 -8.21 17.33 -9.72
C THR A 87 -9.28 18.26 -10.29
N TYR A 88 -9.55 18.09 -11.56
CA TYR A 88 -10.72 18.62 -12.24
C TYR A 88 -11.63 17.48 -12.67
N THR A 89 -12.89 17.56 -12.27
CA THR A 89 -13.92 16.57 -12.59
C THR A 89 -15.00 17.22 -13.42
N ARG A 90 -15.38 16.55 -14.54
CA ARG A 90 -16.53 16.93 -15.34
C ARG A 90 -17.49 15.75 -15.47
N THR A 91 -18.71 15.95 -14.96
CA THR A 91 -19.77 14.94 -14.96
C THR A 91 -20.82 15.26 -16.03
N ASN A 92 -21.08 14.31 -16.92
CA ASN A 92 -22.18 14.34 -17.88
C ASN A 92 -23.14 13.20 -17.56
N GLN A 93 -24.26 13.07 -18.30
CA GLN A 93 -25.28 12.07 -18.01
C GLN A 93 -24.75 10.62 -17.95
N LYS A 94 -23.77 10.27 -18.79
CA LYS A 94 -23.24 8.90 -18.91
C LYS A 94 -21.74 8.82 -18.71
N THR A 95 -21.06 9.93 -18.56
CA THR A 95 -19.59 9.94 -18.44
C THR A 95 -19.15 10.89 -17.33
N GLU A 96 -18.15 10.45 -16.59
CA GLU A 96 -17.41 11.31 -15.69
C GLU A 96 -15.93 11.27 -16.07
N TRP A 97 -15.36 12.44 -16.32
CA TRP A 97 -13.95 12.62 -16.60
C TRP A 97 -13.28 13.27 -15.40
N VAL A 98 -12.17 12.69 -14.99
CA VAL A 98 -11.30 13.25 -13.95
C VAL A 98 -9.91 13.40 -14.53
N ALA A 99 -9.34 14.60 -14.48
CA ALA A 99 -7.95 14.86 -14.79
C ALA A 99 -7.27 15.46 -13.57
N GLY A 100 -6.04 15.07 -13.27
CA GLY A 100 -5.37 15.54 -12.07
C GLY A 100 -3.86 15.55 -12.17
N LEU A 101 -3.29 16.34 -11.28
CA LEU A 101 -1.85 16.44 -11.01
C LEU A 101 -1.61 16.11 -9.55
N ASN A 102 -0.52 15.43 -9.24
CA ASN A 102 -0.10 15.22 -7.87
C ASN A 102 1.40 15.40 -7.69
N LEU A 103 1.76 15.73 -6.47
CA LEU A 103 3.12 15.82 -5.98
C LEU A 103 3.22 15.04 -4.67
N TRP A 104 4.12 14.10 -4.61
CA TRP A 104 4.47 13.39 -3.39
C TRP A 104 5.95 13.62 -3.07
N THR A 105 6.23 13.97 -1.82
CA THR A 105 7.60 14.01 -1.30
C THR A 105 7.72 13.11 -0.08
N ASP A 106 8.82 12.41 0.03
CA ASP A 106 9.11 11.54 1.16
C ASP A 106 10.60 11.66 1.52
N LYS A 107 10.85 12.24 2.69
CA LYS A 107 12.19 12.44 3.22
C LYS A 107 12.36 11.66 4.50
N PHE A 108 13.40 10.84 4.58
CA PHE A 108 13.81 10.12 5.77
C PHE A 108 15.22 10.54 6.17
N ASP A 109 15.38 10.91 7.43
CA ASP A 109 16.66 11.23 8.06
C ASP A 109 16.87 10.27 9.24
N GLU A 110 17.92 9.44 9.16
CA GLU A 110 18.31 8.54 10.23
C GLU A 110 19.22 9.27 11.23
N LYS A 111 18.98 9.04 12.51
CA LYS A 111 19.84 9.58 13.56
C LYS A 111 21.14 8.80 13.66
N LYS A 112 22.28 9.49 13.54
CA LYS A 112 23.59 8.88 13.70
C LYS A 112 23.81 8.46 15.16
N LEU A 113 23.65 7.18 15.46
CA LEU A 113 23.88 6.58 16.78
C LEU A 113 25.13 5.71 16.83
N THR A 114 25.63 5.29 15.65
CA THR A 114 26.83 4.46 15.47
C THR A 114 27.65 4.98 14.30
N ASP A 115 28.80 4.36 14.01
CA ASP A 115 29.58 4.65 12.81
C ASP A 115 29.07 3.92 11.54
N PHE A 116 27.91 3.24 11.63
CA PHE A 116 27.27 2.62 10.48
C PHE A 116 26.78 3.67 9.49
N GLN A 117 26.75 3.30 8.21
CA GLN A 117 26.31 4.19 7.13
C GLN A 117 24.82 4.55 7.29
N LEU A 118 24.52 5.86 7.25
CA LEU A 118 23.13 6.36 7.33
C LEU A 118 22.33 5.95 6.08
N ARG A 119 21.03 5.68 6.30
CA ARG A 119 20.09 5.24 5.27
C ARG A 119 19.13 6.36 4.86
N ASP A 120 19.63 7.59 4.91
CA ASP A 120 18.85 8.78 4.53
C ASP A 120 18.39 8.70 3.08
N TYR A 121 17.20 9.21 2.82
CA TYR A 121 16.72 9.39 1.45
C TYR A 121 15.80 10.61 1.34
N ASN A 122 15.68 11.11 0.12
CA ASN A 122 14.75 12.14 -0.26
C ASN A 122 14.18 11.76 -1.63
N GLN A 123 12.91 11.40 -1.68
CA GLN A 123 12.21 10.99 -2.90
C GLN A 123 11.13 12.00 -3.22
N THR A 124 11.01 12.32 -4.50
CA THR A 124 9.94 13.16 -5.04
C THR A 124 9.28 12.42 -6.20
N THR A 125 7.95 12.43 -6.25
CA THR A 125 7.17 11.90 -7.36
C THR A 125 6.22 12.96 -7.86
N MET A 126 6.28 13.24 -9.16
CA MET A 126 5.36 14.14 -9.86
C MET A 126 4.47 13.29 -10.76
N GLY A 127 3.18 13.39 -10.60
CA GLY A 127 2.22 12.58 -11.35
C GLY A 127 1.17 13.41 -12.06
N ALA A 128 0.76 12.91 -13.23
CA ALA A 128 -0.40 13.40 -13.96
C ALA A 128 -1.28 12.21 -14.35
N PHE A 129 -2.59 12.38 -14.30
CA PHE A 129 -3.52 11.31 -14.66
C PHE A 129 -4.80 11.83 -15.29
N VAL A 130 -5.42 10.95 -16.07
CA VAL A 130 -6.76 11.11 -16.59
C VAL A 130 -7.52 9.80 -16.38
N GLN A 131 -8.78 9.91 -15.97
CA GLN A 131 -9.68 8.79 -15.76
C GLN A 131 -11.03 9.11 -16.40
N ASN A 132 -11.67 8.10 -16.96
CA ASN A 132 -13.03 8.15 -17.45
C ASN A 132 -13.84 7.04 -16.80
N ASN A 133 -15.00 7.38 -16.30
CA ASN A 133 -16.04 6.45 -15.88
C ASN A 133 -17.21 6.62 -16.87
N TRP A 134 -17.57 5.55 -17.57
CA TRP A 134 -18.55 5.55 -18.65
C TRP A 134 -19.66 4.52 -18.39
N GLU A 135 -20.88 4.99 -18.22
CA GLU A 135 -22.08 4.15 -18.24
C GLU A 135 -22.41 3.80 -19.70
N ALA A 136 -21.71 2.78 -20.23
CA ALA A 136 -21.83 2.38 -21.63
C ALA A 136 -23.24 1.87 -21.94
N THR A 137 -23.82 1.09 -21.04
CA THR A 137 -25.21 0.62 -21.08
C THR A 137 -25.77 0.56 -19.66
N LYS A 138 -27.07 0.23 -19.50
CA LYS A 138 -27.69 0.03 -18.20
C LYS A 138 -27.06 -1.12 -17.37
N TRP A 139 -26.41 -2.05 -18.05
CA TRP A 139 -25.79 -3.24 -17.44
C TRP A 139 -24.26 -3.23 -17.45
N LEU A 140 -23.63 -2.23 -18.13
CA LEU A 140 -22.17 -2.14 -18.25
C LEU A 140 -21.66 -0.74 -17.93
N ASN A 141 -20.83 -0.63 -16.90
CA ASN A 141 -19.98 0.53 -16.62
C ASN A 141 -18.53 0.20 -16.89
N LEU A 142 -17.84 1.08 -17.62
CA LEU A 142 -16.43 0.99 -17.93
C LEU A 142 -15.67 2.12 -17.21
N GLU A 143 -14.60 1.77 -16.51
CA GLU A 143 -13.65 2.70 -15.94
C GLU A 143 -12.31 2.50 -16.63
N THR A 144 -11.77 3.57 -17.19
CA THR A 144 -10.46 3.57 -17.83
C THR A 144 -9.62 4.70 -17.30
N GLY A 145 -8.35 4.46 -17.09
CA GLY A 145 -7.42 5.46 -16.56
C GLY A 145 -6.02 5.31 -17.14
N LEU A 146 -5.35 6.42 -17.25
CA LEU A 146 -3.93 6.49 -17.57
C LEU A 146 -3.27 7.46 -16.60
N ARG A 147 -2.22 7.02 -15.96
CA ARG A 147 -1.37 7.81 -15.07
C ARG A 147 0.07 7.75 -15.55
N ALA A 148 0.77 8.86 -15.48
CA ALA A 148 2.20 8.96 -15.70
C ALA A 148 2.83 9.63 -14.47
N ASP A 149 3.81 8.96 -13.87
CA ASP A 149 4.60 9.48 -12.76
C ASP A 149 6.04 9.64 -13.22
N TYR A 150 6.69 10.69 -12.74
CA TYR A 150 8.12 10.93 -12.89
C TYR A 150 8.77 10.97 -11.52
N ILE A 151 9.76 10.12 -11.33
CA ILE A 151 10.56 9.99 -10.13
C ILE A 151 12.01 10.33 -10.52
N PRO A 152 12.60 11.46 -10.08
CA PRO A 152 13.91 11.91 -10.54
C PRO A 152 15.02 10.85 -10.48
N ASP A 153 15.06 10.05 -9.41
CA ASP A 153 16.08 9.01 -9.22
C ASP A 153 15.84 7.74 -10.08
N TYR A 154 14.61 7.49 -10.54
CA TYR A 154 14.22 6.21 -11.16
C TYR A 154 13.53 6.33 -12.52
N GLY A 155 13.25 7.56 -12.99
CA GLY A 155 12.64 7.83 -14.29
C GLY A 155 11.11 7.78 -14.27
N ALA A 156 10.52 7.43 -15.42
CA ALA A 156 9.07 7.48 -15.62
C ALA A 156 8.39 6.13 -15.42
N ALA A 157 7.18 6.17 -14.89
CA ALA A 157 6.26 5.04 -14.81
C ALA A 157 4.93 5.39 -15.49
N ILE A 158 4.50 4.55 -16.44
CA ILE A 158 3.21 4.68 -17.16
C ILE A 158 2.28 3.57 -16.66
N LEU A 159 1.12 3.96 -16.17
CA LEU A 159 0.23 3.11 -15.38
C LEU A 159 -1.19 3.13 -15.99
N PRO A 160 -1.46 2.35 -17.04
CA PRO A 160 -2.80 2.15 -17.53
C PRO A 160 -3.62 1.30 -16.55
N ARG A 161 -4.92 1.59 -16.48
CA ARG A 161 -5.92 0.85 -15.70
C ARG A 161 -7.22 0.74 -16.50
N VAL A 162 -7.86 -0.43 -16.42
CA VAL A 162 -9.18 -0.65 -16.97
C VAL A 162 -10.00 -1.52 -16.01
N SER A 163 -11.29 -1.20 -15.90
CA SER A 163 -12.25 -1.99 -15.14
C SER A 163 -13.61 -1.97 -15.84
N ALA A 164 -14.27 -3.13 -15.87
CA ALA A 164 -15.63 -3.31 -16.39
C ALA A 164 -16.51 -3.86 -15.28
N HIS A 165 -17.57 -3.15 -14.95
CA HIS A 165 -18.58 -3.58 -13.98
C HIS A 165 -19.86 -3.97 -14.70
N PHE A 166 -20.28 -5.24 -14.53
CA PHE A 166 -21.43 -5.86 -15.16
C PHE A 166 -22.57 -5.99 -14.13
N LYS A 167 -23.66 -5.28 -14.34
CA LYS A 167 -24.92 -5.45 -13.61
C LYS A 167 -25.74 -6.52 -14.35
N ILE A 168 -25.56 -7.79 -13.97
CA ILE A 168 -26.17 -8.94 -14.68
C ILE A 168 -27.65 -9.04 -14.33
N THR A 169 -27.98 -8.84 -13.06
CA THR A 169 -29.35 -8.69 -12.53
C THR A 169 -29.34 -7.67 -11.39
N ASP A 170 -30.52 -7.35 -10.83
CA ASP A 170 -30.60 -6.48 -9.65
C ASP A 170 -29.91 -7.07 -8.40
N LYS A 171 -29.69 -8.38 -8.39
CA LYS A 171 -29.10 -9.11 -7.27
C LYS A 171 -27.68 -9.60 -7.54
N PHE A 172 -27.26 -9.64 -8.81
CA PHE A 172 -25.99 -10.23 -9.20
C PHE A 172 -25.19 -9.29 -10.10
N SER A 173 -23.98 -8.99 -9.69
CA SER A 173 -23.02 -8.20 -10.46
C SER A 173 -21.65 -8.86 -10.47
N SER A 174 -20.83 -8.49 -11.45
CA SER A 174 -19.45 -8.91 -11.58
C SER A 174 -18.59 -7.73 -11.97
N ARG A 175 -17.32 -7.71 -11.55
CA ARG A 175 -16.34 -6.75 -11.98
C ARG A 175 -15.07 -7.46 -12.41
N LEU A 176 -14.58 -7.10 -13.60
CA LEU A 176 -13.26 -7.48 -14.10
C LEU A 176 -12.42 -6.22 -14.21
N GLY A 177 -11.24 -6.23 -13.60
CA GLY A 177 -10.35 -5.08 -13.64
C GLY A 177 -8.88 -5.47 -13.64
N GLY A 178 -8.05 -4.58 -14.14
CA GLY A 178 -6.60 -4.74 -14.09
C GLY A 178 -5.88 -3.43 -14.36
N GLY A 179 -4.60 -3.42 -14.02
CA GLY A 179 -3.77 -2.24 -14.18
C GLY A 179 -2.32 -2.48 -13.81
N PHE A 180 -1.51 -1.45 -14.00
CA PHE A 180 -0.09 -1.44 -13.73
C PHE A 180 0.17 -0.64 -12.47
N GLY A 181 1.22 -1.02 -11.73
CA GLY A 181 1.70 -0.34 -10.55
C GLY A 181 3.22 -0.32 -10.48
N TYR A 182 3.75 0.47 -9.58
CA TYR A 182 5.16 0.44 -9.24
C TYR A 182 5.38 0.77 -7.76
N LYS A 183 6.57 0.44 -7.27
CA LYS A 183 7.07 0.85 -5.96
C LYS A 183 8.51 1.34 -6.09
N SER A 184 8.81 2.49 -5.49
CA SER A 184 10.17 2.99 -5.37
C SER A 184 10.94 2.20 -4.30
N PRO A 185 12.23 1.90 -4.51
CA PRO A 185 13.05 1.25 -3.51
C PRO A 185 13.15 2.07 -2.22
N THR A 186 12.92 1.43 -1.09
CA THR A 186 13.14 1.98 0.25
C THR A 186 13.66 0.88 1.17
N ILE A 187 14.31 1.25 2.28
CA ILE A 187 14.73 0.28 3.31
C ILE A 187 13.54 -0.28 4.10
N PHE A 188 12.37 0.34 4.01
CA PHE A 188 11.18 -0.05 4.76
C PHE A 188 10.48 -1.23 4.10
N THR A 189 11.09 -2.40 4.26
CA THR A 189 10.54 -3.70 3.85
C THR A 189 10.29 -4.55 5.10
N GLU A 190 9.43 -5.55 4.99
CA GLU A 190 9.14 -6.47 6.10
C GLU A 190 10.42 -7.20 6.56
N ASP A 191 11.28 -7.63 5.63
CA ASP A 191 12.54 -8.31 5.96
C ASP A 191 13.51 -7.40 6.71
N SER A 192 13.64 -6.12 6.30
CA SER A 192 14.46 -5.15 7.02
C SER A 192 13.91 -4.87 8.41
N GLU A 193 12.59 -4.83 8.57
CA GLU A 193 11.93 -4.62 9.86
C GLU A 193 12.12 -5.82 10.81
N ARG A 194 12.09 -7.07 10.30
CA ARG A 194 12.40 -8.27 11.09
C ARG A 194 13.81 -8.23 11.67
N LEU A 195 14.74 -7.59 10.99
CA LEU A 195 16.11 -7.34 11.46
C LEU A 195 16.24 -6.06 12.30
N GLN A 196 15.14 -5.38 12.64
CA GLN A 196 15.12 -4.02 13.24
C GLN A 196 16.05 -3.04 12.50
N TYR A 197 16.22 -3.25 11.18
CA TYR A 197 17.16 -2.51 10.31
C TYR A 197 18.65 -2.70 10.66
N GLN A 198 19.00 -3.64 11.55
CA GLN A 198 20.39 -3.90 11.90
C GLN A 198 21.17 -4.44 10.71
N ASN A 199 22.35 -3.87 10.45
CA ASN A 199 23.25 -4.25 9.34
C ASN A 199 22.62 -4.14 7.93
N VAL A 200 21.51 -3.45 7.77
CA VAL A 200 20.88 -3.18 6.47
C VAL A 200 21.55 -1.95 5.86
N LEU A 201 22.13 -2.10 4.68
CA LEU A 201 22.78 -1.02 3.93
C LEU A 201 21.74 -0.05 3.33
N PRO A 202 22.12 1.21 3.06
CA PRO A 202 21.25 2.14 2.33
C PRO A 202 20.91 1.62 0.92
N ILE A 203 19.83 2.14 0.37
CA ILE A 203 19.43 1.86 -1.02
C ILE A 203 20.50 2.39 -1.97
N ASP A 204 20.92 1.54 -2.89
CA ASP A 204 21.85 1.88 -3.96
C ASP A 204 21.03 2.42 -5.16
N LYS A 205 20.92 3.75 -5.26
CA LYS A 205 20.13 4.41 -6.31
C LYS A 205 20.62 4.15 -7.72
N ASP A 206 21.92 3.85 -7.88
CA ASP A 206 22.52 3.62 -9.20
C ASP A 206 22.18 2.21 -9.73
N ASN A 207 22.01 1.25 -8.85
CA ASN A 207 21.77 -0.14 -9.19
C ASN A 207 20.31 -0.60 -8.96
N ASN A 208 19.61 -0.01 -7.99
CA ASN A 208 18.21 -0.34 -7.75
C ASN A 208 17.27 0.36 -8.74
N LYS A 209 16.19 -0.32 -9.08
CA LYS A 209 15.16 0.11 -10.03
C LYS A 209 13.79 0.05 -9.39
N LEU A 210 12.81 0.74 -10.00
CA LEU A 210 11.40 0.58 -9.63
C LEU A 210 10.98 -0.89 -9.75
N GLU A 211 10.34 -1.40 -8.71
CA GLU A 211 9.55 -2.62 -8.82
C GLU A 211 8.31 -2.31 -9.65
N ARG A 212 8.02 -3.12 -10.67
CA ARG A 212 6.84 -2.94 -11.53
C ARG A 212 5.87 -4.08 -11.35
N SER A 213 4.59 -3.77 -11.25
CA SER A 213 3.55 -4.78 -11.06
C SER A 213 2.45 -4.70 -12.09
N TYR A 214 1.82 -5.85 -12.35
CA TYR A 214 0.63 -6.01 -13.15
C TYR A 214 -0.41 -6.73 -12.30
N GLY A 215 -1.58 -6.15 -12.14
CA GLY A 215 -2.66 -6.74 -11.36
C GLY A 215 -3.88 -7.03 -12.20
N LEU A 216 -4.52 -8.16 -11.95
CA LEU A 216 -5.82 -8.53 -12.49
C LEU A 216 -6.71 -9.00 -11.36
N ASN A 217 -7.97 -8.58 -11.37
CA ASN A 217 -8.98 -9.03 -10.43
C ASN A 217 -10.32 -9.30 -11.10
N LEU A 218 -11.04 -10.29 -10.61
CA LEU A 218 -12.38 -10.65 -11.02
C LEU A 218 -13.21 -10.89 -9.78
N ASP A 219 -14.28 -10.15 -9.59
CA ASP A 219 -15.21 -10.38 -8.49
C ASP A 219 -16.62 -10.71 -8.99
N PHE A 220 -17.33 -11.47 -8.15
CA PHE A 220 -18.75 -11.75 -8.27
C PHE A 220 -19.42 -11.36 -6.96
N ASN A 221 -20.49 -10.59 -7.07
CA ASN A 221 -21.25 -10.13 -5.92
C ASN A 221 -22.71 -10.50 -6.08
N TYR A 222 -23.25 -11.20 -5.10
CA TYR A 222 -24.67 -11.58 -5.04
C TYR A 222 -25.27 -11.10 -3.73
N VAL A 223 -26.39 -10.37 -3.84
CA VAL A 223 -27.12 -9.83 -2.69
C VAL A 223 -28.60 -10.20 -2.84
N THR A 224 -29.19 -10.74 -1.79
CA THR A 224 -30.61 -11.07 -1.79
C THR A 224 -31.22 -10.94 -0.40
N SER A 225 -32.52 -10.92 -0.35
CA SER A 225 -33.29 -11.08 0.89
C SER A 225 -34.15 -12.34 0.78
N ILE A 226 -34.23 -13.10 1.83
CA ILE A 226 -35.01 -14.35 1.96
C ILE A 226 -35.93 -14.24 3.16
N PHE A 227 -36.90 -15.16 3.28
CA PHE A 227 -37.92 -15.17 4.33
C PHE A 227 -38.68 -13.83 4.42
N ASP A 228 -39.31 -13.43 3.30
CA ASP A 228 -40.09 -12.18 3.18
C ASP A 228 -39.31 -10.92 3.58
N GLY A 229 -38.00 -10.92 3.31
CA GLY A 229 -37.14 -9.78 3.60
C GLY A 229 -36.54 -9.76 5.02
N ASN A 230 -36.90 -10.71 5.87
CA ASN A 230 -36.42 -10.75 7.25
C ASN A 230 -34.91 -11.11 7.35
N VAL A 231 -34.37 -11.85 6.37
CA VAL A 231 -32.96 -12.23 6.35
C VAL A 231 -32.30 -11.62 5.11
N THR A 232 -31.26 -10.83 5.29
CA THR A 232 -30.41 -10.37 4.21
C THR A 232 -29.22 -11.31 4.06
N PHE A 233 -28.87 -11.65 2.82
CA PHE A 233 -27.74 -12.48 2.47
C PHE A 233 -26.92 -11.80 1.40
N SER A 234 -25.62 -11.73 1.60
CA SER A 234 -24.68 -11.23 0.62
C SER A 234 -23.46 -12.14 0.58
N ILE A 235 -23.01 -12.48 -0.63
CA ILE A 235 -21.74 -13.16 -0.87
C ILE A 235 -20.96 -12.40 -1.92
N ASN A 236 -19.69 -12.18 -1.63
CA ASN A 236 -18.70 -11.67 -2.57
C ASN A 236 -17.59 -12.70 -2.73
N GLN A 237 -17.29 -13.05 -3.99
CA GLN A 237 -16.15 -13.90 -4.35
C GLN A 237 -15.21 -13.12 -5.23
N LEU A 238 -13.99 -12.91 -4.74
CA LEU A 238 -12.91 -12.26 -5.46
C LEU A 238 -11.88 -13.30 -5.88
N PHE A 239 -11.36 -13.18 -7.10
CA PHE A 239 -10.14 -13.81 -7.57
C PHE A 239 -9.14 -12.73 -7.97
N PHE A 240 -7.88 -12.91 -7.62
CA PHE A 240 -6.83 -11.95 -7.93
C PHE A 240 -5.57 -12.64 -8.45
N TYR A 241 -4.84 -11.92 -9.27
CA TYR A 241 -3.52 -12.25 -9.74
C TYR A 241 -2.66 -10.99 -9.76
N THR A 242 -1.47 -11.05 -9.16
CA THR A 242 -0.48 -9.98 -9.21
C THR A 242 0.87 -10.55 -9.64
N TYR A 243 1.47 -9.93 -10.62
CA TYR A 243 2.83 -10.22 -11.08
C TYR A 243 3.70 -9.03 -10.73
N LEU A 244 4.82 -9.28 -10.04
CA LEU A 244 5.83 -8.30 -9.68
C LEU A 244 7.11 -8.61 -10.44
N ASP A 245 7.54 -7.68 -11.27
CA ASP A 245 8.75 -7.79 -12.07
C ASP A 245 9.94 -7.22 -11.32
N ASN A 246 11.06 -7.93 -11.31
CA ASN A 246 12.31 -7.56 -10.65
C ASN A 246 12.10 -7.11 -9.18
N PRO A 247 11.51 -7.95 -8.30
CA PRO A 247 11.25 -7.58 -6.92
C PRO A 247 12.53 -7.23 -6.17
N LEU A 248 12.40 -6.28 -5.23
CA LEU A 248 13.48 -5.85 -4.35
C LEU A 248 13.54 -6.79 -3.14
N LEU A 249 14.56 -7.62 -3.06
CA LEU A 249 14.75 -8.58 -1.97
C LEU A 249 15.97 -8.24 -1.12
N LEU A 250 15.88 -8.54 0.17
CA LEU A 250 16.98 -8.41 1.11
C LEU A 250 17.92 -9.61 0.96
N GLN A 251 19.17 -9.35 0.63
CA GLN A 251 20.19 -10.37 0.42
C GLN A 251 21.39 -10.14 1.35
N SER A 252 21.96 -11.22 1.91
CA SER A 252 23.19 -11.13 2.70
C SER A 252 24.41 -10.88 1.81
N THR A 253 25.31 -10.04 2.28
CA THR A 253 26.62 -9.80 1.67
C THR A 253 27.69 -10.69 2.30
N LYS A 254 28.84 -10.81 1.66
CA LYS A 254 29.98 -11.58 2.19
C LYS A 254 30.50 -11.09 3.53
N ASP A 255 30.28 -9.80 3.83
CA ASP A 255 30.76 -9.15 5.05
C ASP A 255 29.75 -9.21 6.20
N GLY A 256 28.67 -10.03 6.06
CA GLY A 256 27.65 -10.16 7.09
C GLY A 256 26.68 -8.99 7.18
N LEU A 257 26.65 -8.12 6.17
CA LEU A 257 25.67 -7.05 6.02
C LEU A 257 24.51 -7.51 5.13
N TYR A 258 23.47 -6.70 5.04
CA TYR A 258 22.30 -6.97 4.19
C TYR A 258 22.12 -5.82 3.20
N ARG A 259 21.80 -6.15 1.96
CA ARG A 259 21.53 -5.20 0.89
C ARG A 259 20.21 -5.55 0.20
N LEU A 260 19.43 -4.53 -0.09
CA LEU A 260 18.24 -4.66 -0.94
C LEU A 260 18.66 -4.57 -2.41
N ASN A 261 18.44 -5.65 -3.16
CA ASN A 261 18.73 -5.73 -4.59
C ASN A 261 17.49 -6.15 -5.37
N ASN A 262 17.30 -5.58 -6.56
CA ASN A 262 16.33 -6.13 -7.50
C ASN A 262 16.89 -7.45 -8.05
N ILE A 263 16.15 -8.53 -7.86
CA ILE A 263 16.52 -9.83 -8.45
C ILE A 263 16.15 -9.89 -9.93
N SER A 264 16.90 -10.68 -10.71
CA SER A 264 16.52 -11.02 -12.08
C SER A 264 15.47 -12.10 -12.05
N GLY A 265 14.20 -11.71 -11.96
CA GLY A 265 13.10 -12.65 -11.81
C GLY A 265 11.77 -11.96 -11.53
N ASN A 266 10.86 -12.73 -10.92
CA ASN A 266 9.52 -12.25 -10.61
C ASN A 266 8.97 -12.84 -9.32
N THR A 267 8.00 -12.14 -8.75
CA THR A 267 7.08 -12.70 -7.76
C THR A 267 5.68 -12.70 -8.34
N ASP A 268 5.03 -13.85 -8.38
CA ASP A 268 3.61 -13.96 -8.71
C ASP A 268 2.81 -14.36 -7.49
N SER A 269 1.70 -13.65 -7.28
CA SER A 269 0.74 -13.89 -6.21
C SER A 269 -0.65 -14.04 -6.81
N LYS A 270 -1.33 -15.14 -6.45
CA LYS A 270 -2.70 -15.40 -6.90
C LYS A 270 -3.52 -15.99 -5.76
N GLY A 271 -4.81 -15.74 -5.81
CA GLY A 271 -5.67 -16.25 -4.76
C GLY A 271 -7.14 -15.96 -4.99
N GLY A 272 -7.89 -16.31 -3.98
CA GLY A 272 -9.33 -16.04 -3.92
C GLY A 272 -9.73 -15.66 -2.51
N GLU A 273 -10.73 -14.79 -2.44
CA GLU A 273 -11.32 -14.32 -1.20
C GLU A 273 -12.83 -14.46 -1.27
N THR A 274 -13.41 -15.09 -0.26
CA THR A 274 -14.86 -15.27 -0.10
C THR A 274 -15.31 -14.51 1.13
N ASN A 275 -16.25 -13.59 0.95
CA ASN A 275 -16.89 -12.85 2.03
C ASN A 275 -18.40 -13.11 2.03
N VAL A 276 -18.91 -13.56 3.17
CA VAL A 276 -20.36 -13.81 3.38
C VAL A 276 -20.86 -12.92 4.50
N LYS A 277 -21.97 -12.24 4.25
CA LYS A 277 -22.67 -11.47 5.26
C LYS A 277 -24.11 -11.95 5.34
N ILE A 278 -24.56 -12.25 6.56
CA ILE A 278 -25.93 -12.65 6.88
C ILE A 278 -26.44 -11.66 7.93
N GLY A 279 -27.59 -11.05 7.67
CA GLY A 279 -28.25 -10.14 8.61
C GLY A 279 -29.66 -10.65 8.92
N TYR A 280 -30.02 -10.73 10.20
CA TYR A 280 -31.35 -10.99 10.69
C TYR A 280 -31.68 -10.05 11.85
N LYS A 281 -32.61 -9.12 11.63
CA LYS A 281 -32.90 -8.03 12.58
C LYS A 281 -31.59 -7.31 13.01
N ASP A 282 -31.28 -7.29 14.30
CA ASP A 282 -30.09 -6.67 14.87
C ASP A 282 -28.87 -7.58 14.84
N PHE A 283 -29.02 -8.84 14.45
CA PHE A 283 -27.93 -9.79 14.36
C PHE A 283 -27.26 -9.74 12.98
N HIS A 284 -25.93 -9.62 12.96
CA HIS A 284 -25.13 -9.65 11.75
C HIS A 284 -23.96 -10.62 11.91
N LEU A 285 -23.86 -11.58 10.99
CA LEU A 285 -22.76 -12.54 10.90
C LEU A 285 -21.91 -12.19 9.68
N TYR A 286 -20.59 -12.09 9.87
CA TYR A 286 -19.60 -11.89 8.82
C TYR A 286 -18.64 -13.06 8.83
N LEU A 287 -18.47 -13.72 7.69
CA LEU A 287 -17.53 -14.81 7.48
C LEU A 287 -16.63 -14.44 6.31
N GLY A 288 -15.32 -14.55 6.51
CA GLY A 288 -14.32 -14.32 5.48
C GLY A 288 -13.35 -15.49 5.40
N TYR A 289 -12.99 -15.86 4.18
CA TYR A 289 -11.93 -16.84 3.90
C TYR A 289 -11.08 -16.35 2.75
N THR A 290 -9.74 -16.33 2.95
CA THR A 290 -8.78 -15.94 1.93
C THR A 290 -7.76 -17.05 1.73
N TYR A 291 -7.52 -17.41 0.48
CA TYR A 291 -6.43 -18.27 0.06
C TYR A 291 -5.49 -17.51 -0.85
N THR A 292 -4.19 -17.55 -0.56
CA THR A 292 -3.14 -16.91 -1.35
C THR A 292 -2.00 -17.88 -1.61
N ASP A 293 -1.54 -17.97 -2.86
CA ASP A 293 -0.34 -18.68 -3.28
C ASP A 293 0.63 -17.66 -3.89
N THR A 294 1.75 -17.43 -3.21
CA THR A 294 2.81 -16.50 -3.65
C THR A 294 4.07 -17.26 -3.97
N ARG A 295 4.69 -16.97 -5.12
CA ARG A 295 5.90 -17.64 -5.59
C ARG A 295 6.90 -16.65 -6.12
N THR A 296 8.11 -16.68 -5.58
CA THR A 296 9.24 -15.90 -6.10
C THR A 296 10.14 -16.80 -6.92
N LYS A 297 10.57 -16.33 -8.09
CA LYS A 297 11.54 -16.99 -8.96
C LYS A 297 12.70 -16.05 -9.23
N GLU A 298 13.90 -16.55 -9.05
CA GLU A 298 15.13 -15.86 -9.38
C GLU A 298 15.89 -16.69 -10.42
N ASN A 299 16.27 -16.07 -11.55
CA ASN A 299 16.91 -16.76 -12.70
C ASN A 299 16.14 -18.02 -13.16
N GLY A 300 14.81 -18.00 -13.07
CA GLY A 300 13.95 -19.13 -13.42
C GLY A 300 13.84 -20.23 -12.37
N VAL A 301 14.56 -20.14 -11.25
CA VAL A 301 14.51 -21.08 -10.14
C VAL A 301 13.57 -20.56 -9.06
N LYS A 302 12.66 -21.42 -8.59
CA LYS A 302 11.74 -21.08 -7.49
C LYS A 302 12.55 -20.90 -6.20
N GLN A 303 12.40 -19.76 -5.55
CA GLN A 303 12.90 -19.52 -4.20
C GLN A 303 11.92 -20.13 -3.21
N GLU A 304 12.42 -20.87 -2.22
CA GLU A 304 11.62 -21.27 -1.07
C GLU A 304 11.48 -20.05 -0.15
N ASN A 305 10.25 -19.71 0.21
CA ASN A 305 10.02 -18.68 1.21
C ASN A 305 10.61 -19.17 2.54
N ILE A 306 11.58 -18.45 3.06
CA ILE A 306 12.18 -18.67 4.38
C ILE A 306 11.21 -18.15 5.46
#